data_fe3089bda9fe61ab2f70ecfb6176dc00
#
_entry.id   fe3089bda9fe61ab2f70ecfb6176dc00
#
_cell.length_a   1.000
_cell.length_b   1.000
_cell.length_c   1.000
_cell.angle_alpha   90.00
_cell.angle_beta   90.00
_cell.angle_gamma   90.00
#
_symmetry.space_group_name_H-M   'P 1'
#
loop_
_entity.id
_entity.type
_entity.pdbx_description
1 polymer ?
#
loop_
_entity_poly.entity_id
_entity_poly.type
_entity_poly.pdbx_seq_one_letter_code
_entity_poly.pdbx_strand_id
1 'polypeptide(L)'
;LYIYQTSGMSLGDFVVTMSLYSLLSLVMLLISVAVSCRDSEPIKAELKDAAYEKKPVVVYLSFFVLCLLVVLKILPYWLPLAVILVYLLIFDRSIIGQADYSLLLLFVVLFVFTGNLSRVPSVNSLLTSLVDGHEVLTAVAASQLISNVPATLLLSGFTSDYHSLLIGVNLGGLGTLI
;
A
#
# COMPACT_ATOMS: atom_id res chain seq x y z
N LEU A 1 0.93 0.23 5.24
CA LEU A 1 0.08 -0.31 6.32
C LEU A 1 0.61 -1.62 6.90
N TYR A 2 1.07 -2.57 6.06
CA TYR A 2 1.63 -3.85 6.53
C TYR A 2 2.80 -3.63 7.51
N ILE A 3 3.79 -2.80 7.14
CA ILE A 3 4.92 -2.45 8.01
C ILE A 3 4.45 -1.85 9.34
N TYR A 4 3.50 -0.91 9.27
CA TYR A 4 2.93 -0.29 10.49
C TYR A 4 2.30 -1.32 11.45
N GLN A 5 1.63 -2.34 10.91
CA GLN A 5 1.04 -3.40 11.74
C GLN A 5 2.08 -4.35 12.33
N THR A 6 3.15 -4.64 11.58
CA THR A 6 4.16 -5.65 11.94
C THR A 6 5.28 -5.08 12.80
N SER A 7 5.68 -3.82 12.55
CA SER A 7 6.83 -3.20 13.24
C SER A 7 6.56 -2.77 14.69
N GLY A 8 5.29 -2.70 15.09
CA GLY A 8 4.93 -2.09 16.38
C GLY A 8 5.14 -0.57 16.45
N MET A 9 5.46 0.08 15.32
CA MET A 9 5.66 1.52 15.20
C MET A 9 4.43 2.29 15.71
N SER A 10 4.65 3.45 16.35
CA SER A 10 3.52 4.32 16.75
C SER A 10 2.87 4.95 15.51
N LEU A 11 1.57 5.26 15.62
CA LEU A 11 0.86 5.96 14.54
C LEU A 11 1.51 7.32 14.24
N GLY A 12 1.99 8.01 15.27
CA GLY A 12 2.68 9.30 15.14
C GLY A 12 3.95 9.18 14.29
N ASP A 13 4.82 8.23 14.62
CA ASP A 13 6.07 8.00 13.88
C ASP A 13 5.79 7.60 12.44
N PHE A 14 4.79 6.73 12.22
CA PHE A 14 4.38 6.34 10.89
C PHE A 14 3.92 7.54 10.05
N VAL A 15 3.02 8.37 10.60
CA VAL A 15 2.48 9.55 9.90
C VAL A 15 3.58 10.57 9.63
N VAL A 16 4.44 10.87 10.62
CA VAL A 16 5.55 11.83 10.45
C VAL A 16 6.50 11.35 9.36
N THR A 17 6.92 10.09 9.42
CA THR A 17 7.81 9.51 8.40
C THR A 17 7.17 9.59 7.01
N MET A 18 5.91 9.14 6.87
CA MET A 18 5.25 9.11 5.58
C MET A 18 4.91 10.50 5.05
N SER A 19 4.50 11.44 5.91
CA SER A 19 4.14 12.80 5.49
C SER A 19 5.32 13.55 4.87
N LEU A 20 6.51 13.40 5.44
CA LEU A 20 7.71 14.06 4.91
C LEU A 20 8.02 13.61 3.48
N TYR A 21 8.07 12.29 3.25
CA TYR A 21 8.39 11.73 1.93
C TYR A 21 7.24 11.93 0.93
N SER A 22 5.99 11.84 1.38
CA SER A 22 4.82 12.11 0.52
C SER A 22 4.77 13.57 0.10
N LEU A 23 5.09 14.51 0.99
CA LEU A 23 5.16 15.94 0.67
C LEU A 23 6.29 16.22 -0.34
N LEU A 24 7.47 15.64 -0.12
CA LEU A 24 8.60 15.76 -1.06
C LEU A 24 8.19 15.26 -2.45
N SER A 25 7.57 14.09 -2.51
CA SER A 25 7.09 13.48 -3.75
C SER A 25 6.05 14.32 -4.45
N LEU A 26 5.11 14.87 -3.70
CA LEU A 26 4.09 15.78 -4.23
C LEU A 26 4.73 17.03 -4.83
N VAL A 27 5.70 17.63 -4.14
CA VAL A 27 6.43 18.81 -4.65
C VAL A 27 7.18 18.48 -5.94
N MET A 28 7.89 17.34 -5.98
CA MET A 28 8.60 16.91 -7.19
C MET A 28 7.63 16.65 -8.36
N LEU A 29 6.48 16.04 -8.09
CA LEU A 29 5.45 15.80 -9.10
C LEU A 29 4.86 17.11 -9.61
N LEU A 30 4.55 18.06 -8.73
CA LEU A 30 4.06 19.39 -9.13
C LEU A 30 5.07 20.15 -9.99
N ILE A 31 6.36 20.08 -9.64
CA ILE A 31 7.44 20.68 -10.45
C ILE A 31 7.50 19.99 -11.83
N SER A 32 7.46 18.67 -11.86
CA SER A 32 7.48 17.89 -13.11
C SER A 32 6.29 18.25 -14.02
N VAL A 33 5.11 18.31 -13.46
CA VAL A 33 3.89 18.75 -14.20
C VAL A 33 4.03 20.18 -14.69
N ALA A 34 4.48 21.12 -13.85
CA ALA A 34 4.65 22.51 -14.20
C ALA A 34 5.66 22.71 -15.35
N VAL A 35 6.73 21.89 -15.38
CA VAL A 35 7.73 21.92 -16.44
C VAL A 35 7.21 21.27 -17.72
N SER A 36 6.55 20.12 -17.62
CA SER A 36 6.10 19.33 -18.78
C SER A 36 4.84 19.90 -19.44
N CYS A 37 3.96 20.53 -18.66
CA CYS A 37 2.67 21.05 -19.14
C CYS A 37 2.68 22.56 -19.47
N ARG A 38 3.86 23.14 -19.67
CA ARG A 38 4.02 24.60 -19.88
C ARG A 38 3.31 25.11 -21.14
N ASP A 39 3.12 24.28 -22.16
CA ASP A 39 2.51 24.62 -23.45
C ASP A 39 1.20 23.86 -23.71
N SER A 40 0.53 23.39 -22.69
CA SER A 40 -0.71 22.61 -22.84
C SER A 40 -1.91 23.52 -23.13
N GLU A 41 -2.65 23.20 -24.16
CA GLU A 41 -3.94 23.86 -24.43
C GLU A 41 -4.93 23.55 -23.29
N PRO A 42 -5.81 24.51 -22.94
CA PRO A 42 -6.79 24.29 -21.87
C PRO A 42 -7.76 23.18 -22.27
N ILE A 43 -7.74 22.07 -21.53
CA ILE A 43 -8.70 21.00 -21.71
C ILE A 43 -10.06 21.50 -21.25
N LYS A 44 -11.02 21.64 -22.19
CA LYS A 44 -12.41 21.86 -21.83
C LYS A 44 -13.00 20.57 -21.28
N ALA A 45 -12.92 20.40 -19.98
CA ALA A 45 -13.61 19.30 -19.30
C ALA A 45 -15.10 19.61 -19.27
N GLU A 46 -15.90 18.93 -20.09
CA GLU A 46 -17.34 18.90 -19.92
C GLU A 46 -17.64 18.06 -18.66
N LEU A 47 -17.96 18.75 -17.58
CA LEU A 47 -18.45 18.11 -16.37
C LEU A 47 -19.85 17.57 -16.67
N LYS A 48 -19.95 16.28 -16.95
CA LYS A 48 -21.22 15.58 -16.95
C LYS A 48 -21.75 15.54 -15.53
N ASP A 49 -22.91 16.14 -15.28
CA ASP A 49 -23.62 15.99 -14.01
C ASP A 49 -23.95 14.52 -13.79
N ALA A 50 -23.09 13.83 -13.06
CA ALA A 50 -23.35 12.47 -12.64
C ALA A 50 -24.33 12.53 -11.45
N ALA A 51 -25.60 12.24 -11.71
CA ALA A 51 -26.57 12.02 -10.65
C ALA A 51 -26.12 10.80 -9.82
N TYR A 52 -25.64 11.04 -8.60
CA TYR A 52 -25.27 9.97 -7.68
C TYR A 52 -26.38 9.73 -6.65
N GLU A 53 -26.63 8.47 -6.37
CA GLU A 53 -27.53 8.10 -5.29
C GLU A 53 -26.83 8.30 -3.94
N LYS A 54 -27.44 9.07 -3.03
CA LYS A 54 -26.85 9.41 -1.73
C LYS A 54 -26.74 8.19 -0.80
N LYS A 55 -27.68 7.25 -0.90
CA LYS A 55 -27.72 6.08 0.00
C LYS A 55 -26.46 5.19 -0.08
N PRO A 56 -26.04 4.70 -1.26
CA PRO A 56 -24.81 3.88 -1.34
C PRO A 56 -23.58 4.66 -0.90
N VAL A 57 -23.49 5.96 -1.19
CA VAL A 57 -22.34 6.78 -0.77
C VAL A 57 -22.18 6.80 0.75
N VAL A 58 -23.27 7.00 1.49
CA VAL A 58 -23.23 7.01 2.96
C VAL A 58 -22.81 5.64 3.53
N VAL A 59 -23.32 4.57 2.94
CA VAL A 59 -22.97 3.20 3.38
C VAL A 59 -21.48 2.92 3.15
N TYR A 60 -20.96 3.17 1.95
CA TYR A 60 -19.54 2.93 1.66
C TYR A 60 -18.61 3.87 2.43
N LEU A 61 -19.05 5.09 2.71
CA LEU A 61 -18.31 5.99 3.59
C LEU A 61 -18.25 5.46 5.02
N SER A 62 -19.33 4.87 5.53
CA SER A 62 -19.32 4.24 6.87
C SER A 62 -18.39 3.01 6.91
N PHE A 63 -18.31 2.22 5.84
CA PHE A 63 -17.34 1.12 5.74
C PHE A 63 -15.90 1.64 5.71
N PHE A 64 -15.66 2.74 5.01
CA PHE A 64 -14.36 3.39 5.02
C PHE A 64 -13.95 3.84 6.44
N VAL A 65 -14.86 4.47 7.17
CA VAL A 65 -14.63 4.85 8.57
C VAL A 65 -14.35 3.62 9.45
N LEU A 66 -15.10 2.53 9.29
CA LEU A 66 -14.83 1.28 10.00
C LEU A 66 -13.43 0.74 9.72
N CYS A 67 -12.99 0.79 8.46
CA CYS A 67 -11.63 0.38 8.09
C CYS A 67 -10.56 1.30 8.71
N LEU A 68 -10.83 2.61 8.78
CA LEU A 68 -9.93 3.56 9.46
C LEU A 68 -9.78 3.24 10.96
N LEU A 69 -10.86 2.85 11.63
CA LEU A 69 -10.81 2.45 13.04
C LEU A 69 -9.94 1.19 13.29
N VAL A 70 -9.85 0.29 12.30
CA VAL A 70 -8.90 -0.84 12.34
C VAL A 70 -7.46 -0.36 12.18
N VAL A 71 -7.22 0.56 11.24
CA VAL A 71 -5.88 1.15 11.06
C VAL A 71 -5.41 1.86 12.32
N LEU A 72 -6.31 2.55 13.01
CA LEU A 72 -6.06 3.20 14.31
C LEU A 72 -5.91 2.21 15.47
N LYS A 73 -6.01 0.89 15.21
CA LYS A 73 -5.95 -0.18 16.22
C LYS A 73 -7.06 -0.08 17.31
N ILE A 74 -8.17 0.61 17.02
CA ILE A 74 -9.33 0.74 17.91
C ILE A 74 -10.22 -0.50 17.81
N LEU A 75 -10.40 -1.03 16.59
CA LEU A 75 -11.23 -2.19 16.32
C LEU A 75 -10.39 -3.38 15.81
N PRO A 76 -10.77 -4.61 16.16
CA PRO A 76 -10.15 -5.80 15.59
C PRO A 76 -10.55 -5.95 14.11
N TYR A 77 -9.63 -6.41 13.27
CA TYR A 77 -9.79 -6.50 11.80
C TYR A 77 -10.93 -7.41 11.35
N TRP A 78 -11.26 -8.44 12.12
CA TRP A 78 -12.31 -9.40 11.77
C TRP A 78 -13.71 -8.79 11.83
N LEU A 79 -13.94 -7.75 12.66
CA LEU A 79 -15.25 -7.14 12.85
C LEU A 79 -15.72 -6.36 11.59
N PRO A 80 -14.96 -5.38 11.06
CA PRO A 80 -15.34 -4.74 9.79
C PRO A 80 -15.38 -5.72 8.63
N LEU A 81 -14.46 -6.70 8.59
CA LEU A 81 -14.48 -7.73 7.56
C LEU A 81 -15.83 -8.48 7.56
N ALA A 82 -16.28 -8.93 8.72
CA ALA A 82 -17.56 -9.63 8.83
C ALA A 82 -18.74 -8.74 8.45
N VAL A 83 -18.78 -7.50 8.94
CA VAL A 83 -19.87 -6.54 8.66
C VAL A 83 -19.96 -6.23 7.16
N ILE A 84 -18.83 -5.91 6.53
CA ILE A 84 -18.79 -5.58 5.10
C ILE A 84 -19.15 -6.80 4.27
N LEU A 85 -18.63 -7.97 4.60
CA LEU A 85 -18.88 -9.20 3.85
C LEU A 85 -20.36 -9.62 3.93
N VAL A 86 -20.96 -9.55 5.11
CA VAL A 86 -22.39 -9.81 5.31
C VAL A 86 -23.24 -8.82 4.52
N TYR A 87 -22.92 -7.54 4.59
CA TYR A 87 -23.63 -6.52 3.81
C TYR A 87 -23.56 -6.80 2.32
N LEU A 88 -22.37 -7.06 1.77
CA LEU A 88 -22.18 -7.34 0.35
C LEU A 88 -22.92 -8.61 -0.09
N LEU A 89 -22.91 -9.65 0.74
CA LEU A 89 -23.63 -10.88 0.45
C LEU A 89 -25.16 -10.71 0.38
N ILE A 90 -25.72 -9.78 1.15
CA ILE A 90 -27.16 -9.55 1.19
C ILE A 90 -27.61 -8.53 0.15
N PHE A 91 -26.89 -7.40 0.04
CA PHE A 91 -27.36 -6.24 -0.69
C PHE A 91 -26.63 -6.01 -2.03
N ASP A 92 -25.35 -6.44 -2.15
CA ASP A 92 -24.57 -6.14 -3.34
C ASP A 92 -23.57 -7.26 -3.70
N ARG A 93 -24.12 -8.42 -4.03
CA ARG A 93 -23.32 -9.60 -4.41
C ARG A 93 -22.47 -9.38 -5.67
N SER A 94 -22.84 -8.42 -6.51
CA SER A 94 -22.15 -8.17 -7.77
C SER A 94 -20.71 -7.68 -7.53
N ILE A 95 -20.49 -6.90 -6.48
CA ILE A 95 -19.17 -6.40 -6.10
C ILE A 95 -18.22 -7.54 -5.74
N ILE A 96 -18.72 -8.57 -5.06
CA ILE A 96 -17.91 -9.75 -4.72
C ILE A 96 -17.41 -10.44 -6.00
N GLY A 97 -18.27 -10.55 -7.02
CA GLY A 97 -17.88 -11.14 -8.31
C GLY A 97 -16.89 -10.29 -9.12
N GLN A 98 -16.78 -9.01 -8.83
CA GLN A 98 -15.88 -8.06 -9.49
C GLN A 98 -14.54 -7.91 -8.75
N ALA A 99 -14.38 -8.53 -7.59
CA ALA A 99 -13.14 -8.48 -6.83
C ALA A 99 -12.00 -9.18 -7.62
N ASP A 100 -10.81 -8.58 -7.57
CA ASP A 100 -9.62 -9.16 -8.19
C ASP A 100 -9.05 -10.29 -7.30
N TYR A 101 -9.59 -11.49 -7.51
CA TYR A 101 -9.13 -12.69 -6.81
C TYR A 101 -7.70 -13.07 -7.18
N SER A 102 -7.21 -12.69 -8.38
CA SER A 102 -5.83 -12.95 -8.79
C SER A 102 -4.87 -12.14 -7.92
N LEU A 103 -5.20 -10.89 -7.64
CA LEU A 103 -4.42 -10.04 -6.74
C LEU A 103 -4.42 -10.60 -5.30
N LEU A 104 -5.56 -11.05 -4.80
CA LEU A 104 -5.64 -11.69 -3.48
C LEU A 104 -4.78 -12.96 -3.40
N LEU A 105 -4.86 -13.80 -4.42
CA LEU A 105 -4.04 -15.01 -4.51
C LEU A 105 -2.55 -14.68 -4.58
N LEU A 106 -2.16 -13.64 -5.31
CA LEU A 106 -0.79 -13.17 -5.38
C LEU A 106 -0.25 -12.83 -3.98
N PHE A 107 -1.02 -12.12 -3.16
CA PHE A 107 -0.59 -11.81 -1.78
C PHE A 107 -0.42 -13.08 -0.94
N VAL A 108 -1.35 -14.03 -1.02
CA VAL A 108 -1.22 -15.31 -0.30
C VAL A 108 0.05 -16.05 -0.73
N VAL A 109 0.30 -16.13 -2.04
CA VAL A 109 1.50 -16.78 -2.58
C VAL A 109 2.77 -16.06 -2.11
N LEU A 110 2.80 -14.73 -2.10
CA LEU A 110 3.94 -13.95 -1.62
C LEU A 110 4.22 -14.21 -0.12
N PHE A 111 3.20 -14.26 0.72
CA PHE A 111 3.38 -14.60 2.14
C PHE A 111 3.94 -16.01 2.34
N VAL A 112 3.40 -16.98 1.62
CA VAL A 112 3.90 -18.36 1.66
C VAL A 112 5.32 -18.44 1.12
N PHE A 113 5.61 -17.77 0.02
CA PHE A 113 6.94 -17.73 -0.58
C PHE A 113 7.97 -17.12 0.37
N THR A 114 7.70 -15.94 0.91
CA THR A 114 8.61 -15.25 1.84
C THR A 114 8.82 -16.06 3.11
N GLY A 115 7.75 -16.64 3.67
CA GLY A 115 7.82 -17.47 4.85
C GLY A 115 8.62 -18.77 4.64
N ASN A 116 8.61 -19.33 3.45
CA ASN A 116 9.45 -20.49 3.11
C ASN A 116 10.90 -20.08 2.81
N LEU A 117 11.09 -18.97 2.09
CA LEU A 117 12.40 -18.46 1.72
C LEU A 117 13.27 -18.12 2.95
N SER A 118 12.66 -17.54 3.97
CA SER A 118 13.33 -17.20 5.23
C SER A 118 13.77 -18.44 6.03
N ARG A 119 13.21 -19.61 5.74
CA ARG A 119 13.60 -20.89 6.40
C ARG A 119 14.82 -21.57 5.76
N VAL A 120 15.23 -21.13 4.57
CA VAL A 120 16.43 -21.67 3.89
C VAL A 120 17.65 -20.90 4.36
N PRO A 121 18.57 -21.49 5.17
CA PRO A 121 19.65 -20.74 5.82
C PRO A 121 20.55 -19.96 4.84
N SER A 122 20.91 -20.56 3.71
CA SER A 122 21.77 -19.92 2.70
C SER A 122 21.10 -18.73 2.03
N VAL A 123 19.78 -18.80 1.80
CA VAL A 123 19.02 -17.71 1.19
C VAL A 123 18.77 -16.61 2.22
N ASN A 124 18.44 -17.00 3.45
CA ASN A 124 18.24 -16.06 4.54
C ASN A 124 19.50 -15.24 4.78
N SER A 125 20.67 -15.89 4.93
CA SER A 125 21.94 -15.18 5.15
C SER A 125 22.30 -14.27 3.99
N LEU A 126 22.08 -14.69 2.75
CA LEU A 126 22.33 -13.87 1.55
C LEU A 126 21.39 -12.64 1.54
N LEU A 127 20.08 -12.81 1.69
CA LEU A 127 19.12 -11.71 1.65
C LEU A 127 19.31 -10.75 2.82
N THR A 128 19.55 -11.28 4.03
CA THR A 128 19.88 -10.44 5.19
C THR A 128 21.14 -9.62 4.94
N SER A 129 22.20 -10.20 4.38
CA SER A 129 23.43 -9.47 4.08
C SER A 129 23.27 -8.41 2.98
N LEU A 130 22.34 -8.59 2.06
CA LEU A 130 22.03 -7.60 1.02
C LEU A 130 21.17 -6.45 1.56
N VAL A 131 20.35 -6.71 2.56
CA VAL A 131 19.43 -5.72 3.13
C VAL A 131 20.08 -4.98 4.30
N ASP A 132 20.81 -5.67 5.16
CA ASP A 132 21.38 -5.13 6.38
C ASP A 132 22.35 -3.98 6.12
N GLY A 133 22.07 -2.82 6.68
CA GLY A 133 22.80 -1.56 6.44
C GLY A 133 22.54 -0.89 5.09
N HIS A 134 21.72 -1.49 4.20
CA HIS A 134 21.37 -0.96 2.89
C HIS A 134 19.87 -1.01 2.62
N GLU A 135 19.04 -1.04 3.65
CA GLU A 135 17.59 -1.26 3.60
C GLU A 135 16.90 -0.32 2.60
N VAL A 136 17.22 0.97 2.64
CA VAL A 136 16.61 1.97 1.75
C VAL A 136 16.93 1.67 0.29
N LEU A 137 18.20 1.45 -0.03
CA LEU A 137 18.63 1.21 -1.42
C LEU A 137 18.07 -0.10 -1.97
N THR A 138 18.13 -1.17 -1.16
CA THR A 138 17.62 -2.48 -1.53
C THR A 138 16.11 -2.44 -1.71
N ALA A 139 15.41 -1.70 -0.84
CA ALA A 139 13.96 -1.54 -0.93
C ALA A 139 13.54 -0.70 -2.15
N VAL A 140 14.28 0.38 -2.48
CA VAL A 140 14.05 1.15 -3.70
C VAL A 140 14.25 0.26 -4.93
N ALA A 141 15.36 -0.47 -5.01
CA ALA A 141 15.67 -1.34 -6.15
C ALA A 141 14.61 -2.45 -6.31
N ALA A 142 14.25 -3.11 -5.22
CA ALA A 142 13.21 -4.14 -5.24
C ALA A 142 11.85 -3.56 -5.67
N SER A 143 11.46 -2.39 -5.16
CA SER A 143 10.19 -1.73 -5.52
C SER A 143 10.12 -1.36 -7.00
N GLN A 144 11.24 -1.00 -7.61
CA GLN A 144 11.31 -0.72 -9.04
C GLN A 144 11.14 -1.97 -9.91
N LEU A 145 11.53 -3.14 -9.40
CA LEU A 145 11.46 -4.42 -10.13
C LEU A 145 10.13 -5.14 -9.96
N ILE A 146 9.59 -5.17 -8.74
CA ILE A 146 8.43 -6.01 -8.39
C ILE A 146 7.26 -5.23 -7.78
N SER A 147 7.30 -3.90 -7.80
CA SER A 147 6.35 -3.02 -7.13
C SER A 147 6.52 -2.96 -5.60
N ASN A 148 6.04 -1.87 -4.99
CA ASN A 148 6.27 -1.56 -3.56
C ASN A 148 5.65 -2.59 -2.60
N VAL A 149 4.45 -3.13 -2.88
CA VAL A 149 3.79 -4.07 -1.97
C VAL A 149 4.49 -5.44 -1.94
N PRO A 150 4.76 -6.09 -3.09
CA PRO A 150 5.59 -7.30 -3.11
C PRO A 150 6.98 -7.12 -2.51
N ALA A 151 7.66 -6.00 -2.81
CA ALA A 151 8.96 -5.68 -2.23
C ALA A 151 8.90 -5.56 -0.70
N THR A 152 7.87 -4.89 -0.18
CA THR A 152 7.62 -4.79 1.26
C THR A 152 7.48 -6.17 1.90
N LEU A 153 6.62 -7.02 1.34
CA LEU A 153 6.36 -8.36 1.88
C LEU A 153 7.60 -9.24 1.84
N LEU A 154 8.36 -9.17 0.76
CA LEU A 154 9.59 -9.93 0.61
C LEU A 154 10.64 -9.49 1.62
N LEU A 155 10.98 -8.19 1.65
CA LEU A 155 12.10 -7.67 2.42
C LEU A 155 11.83 -7.60 3.93
N SER A 156 10.57 -7.47 4.34
CA SER A 156 10.18 -7.41 5.76
C SER A 156 10.55 -8.68 6.55
N GLY A 157 10.79 -9.80 5.87
CA GLY A 157 11.27 -11.03 6.49
C GLY A 157 12.78 -11.09 6.76
N PHE A 158 13.55 -10.08 6.26
CA PHE A 158 15.01 -10.10 6.26
C PHE A 158 15.66 -8.86 6.89
N THR A 159 14.87 -7.95 7.45
CA THR A 159 15.35 -6.80 8.20
C THR A 159 14.51 -6.56 9.44
N SER A 160 15.14 -5.97 10.46
CA SER A 160 14.47 -5.41 11.64
C SER A 160 14.32 -3.87 11.57
N ASP A 161 14.99 -3.22 10.62
CA ASP A 161 14.84 -1.78 10.39
C ASP A 161 13.64 -1.48 9.46
N TYR A 162 12.46 -1.62 10.04
CA TYR A 162 11.21 -1.33 9.34
C TYR A 162 11.05 0.14 8.95
N HIS A 163 11.77 1.06 9.63
CA HIS A 163 11.72 2.47 9.30
C HIS A 163 12.40 2.75 7.96
N SER A 164 13.63 2.28 7.79
CA SER A 164 14.37 2.40 6.52
C SER A 164 13.68 1.63 5.39
N LEU A 165 13.15 0.44 5.68
CA LEU A 165 12.36 -0.33 4.71
C LEU A 165 11.13 0.44 4.24
N LEU A 166 10.38 1.07 5.16
CA LEU A 166 9.19 1.86 4.84
C LEU A 166 9.51 3.05 3.91
N ILE A 167 10.60 3.76 4.19
CA ILE A 167 11.09 4.84 3.35
C ILE A 167 11.44 4.33 1.94
N GLY A 168 12.26 3.28 1.87
CA GLY A 168 12.76 2.75 0.61
C GLY A 168 11.67 2.23 -0.32
N VAL A 169 10.71 1.44 0.19
CA VAL A 169 9.63 0.89 -0.63
C VAL A 169 8.69 1.98 -1.15
N ASN A 170 8.45 3.04 -0.36
CA ASN A 170 7.59 4.13 -0.81
C ASN A 170 8.30 5.05 -1.80
N LEU A 171 9.58 5.39 -1.59
CA LEU A 171 10.37 6.12 -2.57
C LEU A 171 10.49 5.36 -3.89
N GLY A 172 10.76 4.05 -3.82
CA GLY A 172 10.81 3.19 -5.00
C GLY A 172 9.47 3.05 -5.72
N GLY A 173 8.36 3.14 -5.00
CA GLY A 173 7.02 3.04 -5.58
C GLY A 173 6.50 4.30 -6.29
N LEU A 174 7.21 5.43 -6.22
CA LEU A 174 6.78 6.70 -6.84
C LEU A 174 6.87 6.74 -8.37
N GLY A 175 7.56 5.82 -8.97
CA GLY A 175 7.69 5.71 -10.41
C GLY A 175 8.33 4.38 -10.74
N THR A 176 7.53 3.34 -10.94
CA THR A 176 8.05 2.05 -11.40
C THR A 176 8.41 2.15 -12.89
N LEU A 177 9.50 1.47 -13.26
CA LEU A 177 9.94 1.34 -14.65
C LEU A 177 9.00 0.44 -15.48
N ILE A 178 8.00 -0.18 -14.82
CA ILE A 178 7.05 -1.13 -15.40
C ILE A 178 5.64 -0.58 -15.24
#